data_25d01040add1eb3b3435333b349c9757
#
_entry.id   25d01040add1eb3b3435333b349c9757
#
_cell.length_a   1.000
_cell.length_b   1.000
_cell.length_c   1.000
_cell.angle_alpha   90.00
_cell.angle_beta   90.00
_cell.angle_gamma   90.00
#
_symmetry.space_group_name_H-M   'P 1'
#
loop_
_entity.id
_entity.type
_entity.pdbx_description
1 polymer ?
#
loop_
_entity_poly.entity_id
_entity_poly.type
_entity_poly.pdbx_seq_one_letter_code
_entity_poly.pdbx_strand_id
1 'polypeptide(L)'
;STENINEIEDPEILNWFNQYQIPKNLHPTASFTTLRNVYAFENGELCLDKTYYKNHTDYEIEYEYTSDHDGIHFFNSILEKYGLKWVKNCPSKIARALND
;
A
#
# COMPACT_ATOMS: atom_id res chain seq x y z
N SER A 1 -8.09 4.83 18.18
CA SER A 1 -7.62 4.15 19.39
C SER A 1 -6.15 4.44 19.66
N THR A 2 -5.75 4.31 20.90
CA THR A 2 -4.35 4.44 21.31
C THR A 2 -3.72 3.06 21.40
N GLU A 3 -2.56 2.91 20.78
CA GLU A 3 -1.77 1.68 20.87
C GLU A 3 -0.48 1.96 21.63
N ASN A 4 -0.17 1.07 22.58
CA ASN A 4 1.08 1.13 23.32
C ASN A 4 2.05 0.12 22.72
N ILE A 5 3.18 0.58 22.19
CA ILE A 5 4.18 -0.26 21.56
C ILE A 5 4.74 -1.30 22.53
N ASN A 6 4.77 -1.02 23.84
CA ASN A 6 5.22 -2.00 24.84
C ASN A 6 4.31 -3.24 24.92
N GLU A 7 3.11 -3.20 24.37
CA GLU A 7 2.22 -4.35 24.29
C GLU A 7 2.50 -5.24 23.08
N ILE A 8 3.37 -4.80 22.16
CA ILE A 8 3.82 -5.59 21.02
C ILE A 8 4.80 -6.64 21.54
N GLU A 9 4.50 -7.91 21.31
CA GLU A 9 5.30 -9.02 21.82
C GLU A 9 6.52 -9.37 20.97
N ASP A 10 6.59 -8.93 19.71
CA ASP A 10 7.68 -9.24 18.80
C ASP A 10 8.94 -8.45 19.18
N PRO A 11 10.03 -9.15 19.64
CA PRO A 11 11.26 -8.47 20.06
C PRO A 11 11.96 -7.71 18.94
N GLU A 12 11.85 -8.15 17.70
CA GLU A 12 12.48 -7.48 16.56
C GLU A 12 11.81 -6.14 16.29
N ILE A 13 10.49 -6.09 16.35
CA ILE A 13 9.72 -4.85 16.17
C ILE A 13 10.04 -3.87 17.30
N LEU A 14 10.04 -4.32 18.55
CA LEU A 14 10.36 -3.48 19.70
C LEU A 14 11.78 -2.92 19.60
N ASN A 15 12.75 -3.77 19.21
CA ASN A 15 14.14 -3.35 19.03
C ASN A 15 14.26 -2.28 17.94
N TRP A 16 13.54 -2.44 16.83
CA TRP A 16 13.52 -1.48 15.75
C TRP A 16 12.99 -0.12 16.21
N PHE A 17 11.87 -0.08 16.94
CA PHE A 17 11.32 1.16 17.51
C PHE A 17 12.29 1.82 18.48
N ASN A 18 12.98 1.04 19.33
CA ASN A 18 13.97 1.57 20.26
C ASN A 18 15.19 2.14 19.55
N GLN A 19 15.67 1.46 18.49
CA GLN A 19 16.83 1.89 17.72
C GLN A 19 16.61 3.24 17.05
N TYR A 20 15.41 3.49 16.52
CA TYR A 20 15.08 4.74 15.82
C TYR A 20 14.38 5.76 16.71
N GLN A 21 14.32 5.51 18.01
CA GLN A 21 13.72 6.43 19.00
C GLN A 21 12.28 6.80 18.67
N ILE A 22 11.51 5.85 18.16
CA ILE A 22 10.10 6.05 17.84
C ILE A 22 9.28 6.05 19.13
N PRO A 23 8.31 6.97 19.30
CA PRO A 23 7.46 7.00 20.49
C PRO A 23 6.77 5.68 20.76
N LYS A 24 6.74 5.24 22.01
CA LYS A 24 6.15 3.97 22.42
C LYS A 24 4.64 4.01 22.54
N ASN A 25 4.08 5.21 22.71
CA ASN A 25 2.64 5.43 22.70
C ASN A 25 2.26 6.12 21.40
N LEU A 26 1.43 5.45 20.60
CA LEU A 26 1.00 5.93 19.30
C LEU A 26 -0.52 6.18 19.32
N HIS A 27 -0.91 7.31 18.74
CA HIS A 27 -2.30 7.61 18.45
C HIS A 27 -2.47 7.54 16.93
N PRO A 28 -3.03 6.46 16.40
CA PRO A 28 -3.22 6.37 14.96
C PRO A 28 -4.15 7.50 14.49
N THR A 29 -3.65 8.32 13.55
CA THR A 29 -4.44 9.37 12.90
C THR A 29 -5.10 8.89 11.63
N ALA A 30 -4.70 7.70 11.18
CA ALA A 30 -5.23 7.07 9.98
C ALA A 30 -5.21 5.56 10.14
N SER A 31 -6.24 4.90 9.61
CA SER A 31 -6.27 3.45 9.52
C SER A 31 -6.94 3.02 8.22
N PHE A 32 -6.51 1.89 7.71
CA PHE A 32 -7.11 1.28 6.53
C PHE A 32 -6.76 -0.21 6.48
N THR A 33 -7.56 -0.97 5.74
CA THR A 33 -7.31 -2.38 5.47
C THR A 33 -7.34 -2.60 3.97
N THR A 34 -6.32 -3.27 3.43
CA THR A 34 -6.26 -3.60 2.01
C THR A 34 -6.39 -5.10 1.80
N LEU A 35 -7.27 -5.49 0.89
CA LEU A 35 -7.34 -6.83 0.32
C LEU A 35 -6.66 -6.78 -1.05
N ARG A 36 -5.61 -7.58 -1.24
CA ARG A 36 -4.80 -7.57 -2.45
C ARG A 36 -4.79 -8.92 -3.14
N ASN A 37 -5.04 -8.91 -4.45
CA ASN A 37 -4.74 -10.02 -5.33
C ASN A 37 -3.49 -9.69 -6.14
N VAL A 38 -2.53 -10.62 -6.20
CA VAL A 38 -1.27 -10.45 -6.91
C VAL A 38 -1.18 -11.43 -8.06
N TYR A 39 -0.83 -10.91 -9.24
CA TYR A 39 -0.58 -11.70 -10.44
C TYR A 39 0.85 -11.47 -10.89
N ALA A 40 1.66 -12.55 -10.90
CA ALA A 40 3.06 -12.47 -11.28
C ALA A 40 3.23 -12.51 -12.80
N PHE A 41 4.07 -11.61 -13.32
CA PHE A 41 4.57 -11.62 -14.69
C PHE A 41 6.10 -11.73 -14.67
N GLU A 42 6.70 -11.88 -15.82
CA GLU A 42 8.15 -12.11 -15.93
C GLU A 42 8.97 -11.02 -15.25
N ASN A 43 8.58 -9.74 -15.42
CA ASN A 43 9.35 -8.59 -14.96
C ASN A 43 8.61 -7.69 -13.97
N GLY A 44 7.48 -8.13 -13.47
CA GLY A 44 6.69 -7.34 -12.56
C GLY A 44 5.50 -8.08 -11.96
N GLU A 45 4.80 -7.42 -11.06
CA GLU A 45 3.60 -7.95 -10.42
C GLU A 45 2.45 -6.96 -10.59
N LEU A 46 1.31 -7.47 -11.01
CA LEU A 46 0.06 -6.72 -11.05
C LEU A 46 -0.69 -6.94 -9.75
N CYS A 47 -0.99 -5.85 -9.05
CA CYS A 47 -1.70 -5.87 -7.78
C CYS A 47 -3.07 -5.24 -7.94
N LEU A 48 -4.11 -5.98 -7.57
CA LEU A 48 -5.49 -5.48 -7.54
C LEU A 48 -5.87 -5.29 -6.09
N ASP A 49 -6.04 -4.04 -5.68
CA ASP A 49 -6.31 -3.66 -4.29
C ASP A 49 -7.73 -3.16 -4.10
N LYS A 50 -8.37 -3.66 -3.05
CA LYS A 50 -9.56 -3.07 -2.48
C LYS A 50 -9.19 -2.58 -1.08
N THR A 51 -9.28 -1.27 -0.85
CA THR A 51 -8.86 -0.66 0.41
C THR A 51 -10.06 -0.04 1.11
N TYR A 52 -10.26 -0.47 2.34
CA TYR A 52 -11.30 0.05 3.22
C TYR A 52 -10.70 1.13 4.12
N TYR A 53 -11.13 2.36 3.92
CA TYR A 53 -10.85 3.46 4.82
C TYR A 53 -12.00 3.61 5.83
N LYS A 54 -11.89 4.58 6.72
CA LYS A 54 -12.94 4.82 7.71
C LYS A 54 -14.28 5.20 7.06
N ASN A 55 -14.24 6.07 6.07
CA ASN A 55 -15.44 6.66 5.46
C ASN A 55 -15.67 6.26 3.99
N HIS A 56 -14.73 5.57 3.34
CA HIS A 56 -14.89 5.16 1.95
C HIS A 56 -14.08 3.92 1.62
N THR A 57 -14.29 3.38 0.42
CA THR A 57 -13.57 2.25 -0.13
C THR A 57 -13.01 2.64 -1.50
N ASP A 58 -11.72 2.35 -1.71
CA ASP A 58 -11.05 2.55 -3.00
C ASP A 58 -10.69 1.23 -3.65
N TYR A 59 -10.65 1.26 -4.97
CA TYR A 59 -10.12 0.16 -5.78
C TYR A 59 -8.94 0.69 -6.58
N GLU A 60 -7.83 -0.05 -6.58
CA GLU A 60 -6.61 0.32 -7.27
C GLU A 60 -6.05 -0.84 -8.07
N ILE A 61 -5.42 -0.48 -9.17
CA ILE A 61 -4.58 -1.39 -9.95
C ILE A 61 -3.18 -0.82 -9.92
N GLU A 62 -2.21 -1.61 -9.45
CA GLU A 62 -0.81 -1.22 -9.39
C GLU A 62 0.03 -2.23 -10.17
N TYR A 63 1.12 -1.74 -10.75
CA TYR A 63 2.13 -2.61 -11.36
C TYR A 63 3.47 -2.31 -10.72
N GLU A 64 4.07 -3.32 -10.09
CA GLU A 64 5.34 -3.22 -9.40
C GLU A 64 6.42 -3.95 -10.20
N TYR A 65 7.58 -3.31 -10.40
CA TYR A 65 8.71 -3.89 -11.11
C TYR A 65 9.43 -4.91 -10.23
N THR A 66 9.70 -6.09 -10.78
CA THR A 66 10.61 -7.07 -10.19
C THR A 66 11.95 -7.10 -10.92
N SER A 67 12.00 -6.53 -12.11
CA SER A 67 13.23 -6.27 -12.86
C SER A 67 13.03 -5.06 -13.77
N ASP A 68 14.13 -4.51 -14.28
CA ASP A 68 14.08 -3.33 -15.15
C ASP A 68 13.46 -3.67 -16.52
N HIS A 69 12.51 -2.87 -16.97
CA HIS A 69 11.84 -3.00 -18.25
C HIS A 69 10.96 -1.78 -18.55
N ASP A 70 10.35 -1.72 -19.74
CA ASP A 70 9.34 -0.71 -20.06
C ASP A 70 7.98 -1.09 -19.44
N GLY A 71 7.86 -0.86 -18.13
CA GLY A 71 6.68 -1.21 -17.38
C GLY A 71 5.47 -0.35 -17.69
N ILE A 72 5.67 0.89 -18.11
CA ILE A 72 4.56 1.79 -18.50
C ILE A 72 3.85 1.24 -19.73
N HIS A 73 4.61 0.84 -20.75
CA HIS A 73 4.05 0.22 -21.95
C HIS A 73 3.33 -1.08 -21.63
N PHE A 74 3.94 -1.93 -20.84
CA PHE A 74 3.36 -3.22 -20.43
C PHE A 74 2.09 -3.01 -19.64
N PHE A 75 2.10 -2.13 -18.64
CA PHE A 75 0.94 -1.84 -17.81
C PHE A 75 -0.22 -1.28 -18.64
N ASN A 76 0.05 -0.33 -19.51
CA ASN A 76 -0.96 0.22 -20.41
C ASN A 76 -1.54 -0.83 -21.36
N SER A 77 -0.74 -1.79 -21.81
CA SER A 77 -1.25 -2.88 -22.66
C SER A 77 -2.29 -3.75 -21.94
N ILE A 78 -2.13 -3.92 -20.63
CA ILE A 78 -3.12 -4.62 -19.80
C ILE A 78 -4.36 -3.75 -19.59
N LEU A 79 -4.17 -2.49 -19.20
CA LEU A 79 -5.27 -1.57 -18.87
C LEU A 79 -6.17 -1.29 -20.07
N GLU A 80 -5.62 -1.21 -21.27
CA GLU A 80 -6.38 -0.98 -22.51
C GLU A 80 -7.47 -2.02 -22.75
N LYS A 81 -7.25 -3.26 -22.33
CA LYS A 81 -8.24 -4.34 -22.45
C LYS A 81 -9.53 -4.03 -21.66
N TYR A 82 -9.42 -3.16 -20.67
CA TYR A 82 -10.51 -2.75 -19.80
C TYR A 82 -10.93 -1.31 -20.00
N GLY A 83 -10.44 -0.66 -21.08
CA GLY A 83 -10.76 0.73 -21.37
C GLY A 83 -10.08 1.74 -20.44
N LEU A 84 -8.97 1.35 -19.82
CA LEU A 84 -8.24 2.17 -18.87
C LEU A 84 -6.87 2.56 -19.40
N LYS A 85 -6.27 3.59 -18.80
CA LYS A 85 -4.93 4.06 -19.13
C LYS A 85 -4.28 4.64 -17.88
N TRP A 86 -3.01 4.28 -17.64
CA TRP A 86 -2.22 4.93 -16.61
C TRP A 86 -1.82 6.33 -17.05
N VAL A 87 -2.03 7.30 -16.19
CA VAL A 87 -1.67 8.71 -16.42
C VAL A 87 -0.66 9.17 -15.37
N LYS A 88 -0.91 8.88 -14.10
CA LYS A 88 -0.06 9.24 -12.98
C LYS A 88 -0.34 8.32 -11.81
N ASN A 89 0.57 8.31 -10.84
CA ASN A 89 0.36 7.56 -9.60
C ASN A 89 -0.68 8.25 -8.71
N CYS A 90 -1.46 7.44 -8.00
CA CYS A 90 -2.38 7.92 -6.99
C CYS A 90 -1.60 8.39 -5.74
N PRO A 91 -2.19 9.28 -4.91
CA PRO A 91 -1.67 9.53 -3.58
C PRO A 91 -1.54 8.22 -2.78
N SER A 92 -0.60 8.17 -1.84
CA SER A 92 -0.41 6.99 -1.00
C SER A 92 -1.67 6.67 -0.18
N LYS A 93 -1.82 5.40 0.23
CA LYS A 93 -2.95 4.99 1.08
C LYS A 93 -2.96 5.75 2.41
N ILE A 94 -1.77 6.00 2.99
CA ILE A 94 -1.66 6.78 4.23
C ILE A 94 -2.18 8.20 4.01
N ALA A 95 -1.79 8.87 2.93
CA ALA A 95 -2.26 10.21 2.63
C ALA A 95 -3.78 10.25 2.42
N ARG A 96 -4.33 9.25 1.72
CA ARG A 96 -5.78 9.14 1.51
C ARG A 96 -6.53 8.86 2.81
N ALA A 97 -5.98 8.04 3.69
CA ALA A 97 -6.58 7.77 5.00
C ALA A 97 -6.59 9.01 5.89
N LEU A 98 -5.52 9.82 5.87
CA LEU A 98 -5.46 11.07 6.63
C LEU A 98 -6.47 12.11 6.14
N ASN A 99 -6.82 12.09 4.87
CA ASN A 99 -7.76 13.01 4.25
C ASN A 99 -9.18 12.45 4.09
N ASP A 100 -9.42 11.29 4.65
CA ASP A 100 -10.71 10.60 4.53
C ASP A 100 -11.87 11.27 5.32
#